data_9d88b4087cd2eb4501db712f56897c36
#
_entry.id   9d88b4087cd2eb4501db712f56897c36
#
_cell.length_a   1.000
_cell.length_b   1.000
_cell.length_c   1.000
_cell.angle_alpha   90.00
_cell.angle_beta   90.00
_cell.angle_gamma   90.00
#
_symmetry.space_group_name_H-M   'P 1'
#
loop_
_entity.id
_entity.type
_entity.pdbx_description
1 polymer ?
#
loop_
_entity_poly.entity_id
_entity_poly.type
_entity_poly.pdbx_seq_one_letter_code
_entity_poly.pdbx_strand_id
1 'polypeptide(L)'
;TIEMNIHRIDGLSEHFVYFNDDTFILRPMTESSFFANELPCTFGAEVPFSVTGQAGIWQHLIVNDLRTVNTHFNKREQIHKNACKYRSSVYGIKANIRTLAAEKLFPENFLGFQNLHAPAAFLKSTFEEIWRKEPELLHETSKHHFRTSDDVNQWLALWWQVASGAFTPRLVDNVVMGVDDSTIEGLCSIIARQCH
;
A
#
# COMPACT_ATOMS: atom_id res chain seq x y z
N THR A 1 -10.97 0.63 13.01
CA THR A 1 -10.58 1.83 12.24
C THR A 1 -11.55 2.09 11.09
N ILE A 2 -11.69 3.37 10.68
CA ILE A 2 -12.59 3.76 9.59
C ILE A 2 -12.10 3.18 8.26
N GLU A 3 -10.80 3.16 8.03
CA GLU A 3 -10.18 2.79 6.76
C GLU A 3 -10.59 1.39 6.29
N MET A 4 -10.70 0.42 7.20
CA MET A 4 -11.11 -0.94 6.82
C MET A 4 -12.60 -1.09 6.54
N ASN A 5 -13.40 -0.06 6.80
CA ASN A 5 -14.85 -0.05 6.58
C ASN A 5 -15.30 0.81 5.39
N ILE A 6 -14.38 1.40 4.62
CA ILE A 6 -14.67 2.29 3.49
C ILE A 6 -15.62 1.65 2.46
N HIS A 7 -15.48 0.36 2.19
CA HIS A 7 -16.34 -0.38 1.25
C HIS A 7 -17.83 -0.34 1.60
N ARG A 8 -18.19 0.03 2.85
CA ARG A 8 -19.57 0.16 3.33
C ARG A 8 -20.20 1.51 3.03
N ILE A 9 -19.47 2.43 2.41
CA ILE A 9 -20.02 3.72 1.98
C ILE A 9 -21.01 3.46 0.85
N ASP A 10 -22.25 3.92 1.03
CA ASP A 10 -23.31 3.79 0.04
C ASP A 10 -22.92 4.52 -1.25
N GLY A 11 -23.06 3.83 -2.37
CA GLY A 11 -22.71 4.38 -3.68
C GLY A 11 -21.22 4.45 -3.99
N LEU A 12 -20.33 3.92 -3.13
CA LEU A 12 -18.91 3.85 -3.43
C LEU A 12 -18.67 2.99 -4.68
N SER A 13 -17.95 3.55 -5.66
CA SER A 13 -17.54 2.86 -6.88
C SER A 13 -16.61 1.68 -6.58
N GLU A 14 -16.54 0.70 -7.51
CA GLU A 14 -15.55 -0.39 -7.44
C GLU A 14 -14.13 0.18 -7.42
N HIS A 15 -13.84 1.17 -8.26
CA HIS A 15 -12.58 1.88 -8.32
C HIS A 15 -12.69 3.16 -7.49
N PHE A 16 -11.85 3.31 -6.48
CA PHE A 16 -11.78 4.55 -5.70
C PHE A 16 -10.35 4.86 -5.26
N VAL A 17 -10.11 6.12 -4.96
CA VAL A 17 -8.82 6.60 -4.45
C VAL A 17 -9.01 7.09 -3.03
N TYR A 18 -8.19 6.56 -2.13
CA TYR A 18 -8.14 6.98 -0.74
C TYR A 18 -7.04 8.03 -0.54
N PHE A 19 -7.40 9.11 0.12
CA PHE A 19 -6.50 10.18 0.53
C PHE A 19 -6.44 10.26 2.05
N ASN A 20 -5.24 10.41 2.61
CA ASN A 20 -5.10 10.87 3.98
C ASN A 20 -5.35 12.39 4.04
N ASP A 21 -5.68 12.90 5.21
CA ASP A 21 -6.00 14.31 5.46
C ASP A 21 -4.82 15.27 5.25
N ASP A 22 -3.60 14.75 5.26
CA ASP A 22 -2.33 15.45 5.05
C ASP A 22 -1.74 15.24 3.64
N THR A 23 -2.54 14.73 2.70
CA THR A 23 -2.09 14.43 1.33
C THR A 23 -2.67 15.43 0.33
N PHE A 24 -1.81 16.02 -0.49
CA PHE A 24 -2.18 17.06 -1.45
C PHE A 24 -1.77 16.67 -2.88
N ILE A 25 -2.64 17.00 -3.85
CA ILE A 25 -2.33 16.89 -5.28
C ILE A 25 -1.70 18.20 -5.72
N LEU A 26 -0.45 18.15 -6.19
CA LEU A 26 0.32 19.32 -6.62
C LEU A 26 0.30 19.56 -8.13
N ARG A 27 -0.27 18.62 -8.91
CA ARG A 27 -0.38 18.73 -10.37
C ARG A 27 -1.67 18.05 -10.86
N PRO A 28 -2.17 18.43 -12.04
CA PRO A 28 -3.36 17.77 -12.60
C PRO A 28 -3.16 16.26 -12.69
N MET A 29 -4.13 15.50 -12.21
CA MET A 29 -4.16 14.05 -12.27
C MET A 29 -5.46 13.59 -12.94
N THR A 30 -5.40 12.46 -13.59
CA THR A 30 -6.54 11.81 -14.25
C THR A 30 -6.77 10.44 -13.65
N GLU A 31 -7.89 9.81 -13.96
CA GLU A 31 -8.17 8.43 -13.56
C GLU A 31 -7.03 7.48 -13.94
N SER A 32 -6.44 7.67 -15.13
CA SER A 32 -5.30 6.87 -15.59
C SER A 32 -4.04 7.02 -14.73
N SER A 33 -3.97 8.03 -13.86
CA SER A 33 -2.90 8.14 -12.85
C SER A 33 -3.03 7.09 -11.74
N PHE A 34 -4.23 6.61 -11.50
CA PHE A 34 -4.55 5.70 -10.41
C PHE A 34 -4.93 4.29 -10.87
N PHE A 35 -5.52 4.16 -12.06
CA PHE A 35 -5.98 2.88 -12.59
C PHE A 35 -5.51 2.68 -14.03
N ALA A 36 -5.21 1.43 -14.37
CA ALA A 36 -4.95 1.01 -15.73
C ALA A 36 -5.40 -0.45 -15.91
N ASN A 37 -6.09 -0.75 -17.02
CA ASN A 37 -6.67 -2.08 -17.29
C ASN A 37 -7.57 -2.58 -16.13
N GLU A 38 -8.43 -1.73 -15.62
CA GLU A 38 -9.34 -1.99 -14.50
C GLU A 38 -8.62 -2.36 -13.17
N LEU A 39 -7.31 -2.11 -13.06
CA LEU A 39 -6.51 -2.44 -11.90
C LEU A 39 -5.85 -1.21 -11.29
N PRO A 40 -5.69 -1.17 -9.95
CA PRO A 40 -4.98 -0.11 -9.27
C PRO A 40 -3.51 -0.03 -9.71
N CYS A 41 -3.03 1.17 -9.95
CA CYS A 41 -1.63 1.42 -10.26
C CYS A 41 -0.83 1.56 -8.97
N THR A 42 0.19 0.70 -8.78
CA THR A 42 1.04 0.76 -7.60
C THR A 42 2.43 0.17 -7.83
N PHE A 43 3.31 0.39 -6.85
CA PHE A 43 4.65 -0.18 -6.83
C PHE A 43 4.59 -1.60 -6.25
N GLY A 44 4.79 -2.60 -7.09
CA GLY A 44 4.69 -4.01 -6.71
C GLY A 44 6.03 -4.71 -6.44
N ALA A 45 7.18 -4.03 -6.59
CA ALA A 45 8.45 -4.64 -6.23
C ALA A 45 8.56 -4.76 -4.71
N GLU A 46 9.16 -5.87 -4.27
CA GLU A 46 9.28 -6.17 -2.84
C GLU A 46 10.20 -5.18 -2.11
N VAL A 47 9.74 -4.68 -0.98
CA VAL A 47 10.51 -3.79 -0.09
C VAL A 47 10.50 -4.44 1.30
N PRO A 48 11.59 -5.12 1.68
CA PRO A 48 11.69 -5.75 2.99
C PRO A 48 11.46 -4.76 4.11
N PHE A 49 10.57 -5.11 5.02
CA PHE A 49 10.30 -4.34 6.22
C PHE A 49 10.97 -5.00 7.42
N SER A 50 11.61 -4.20 8.25
CA SER A 50 12.21 -4.67 9.51
C SER A 50 11.78 -3.78 10.66
N VAL A 51 11.54 -4.41 11.81
CA VAL A 51 11.29 -3.71 13.07
C VAL A 51 12.58 -3.70 13.87
N THR A 52 13.04 -2.52 14.24
CA THR A 52 14.27 -2.34 15.04
C THR A 52 13.97 -1.51 16.28
N GLY A 53 14.62 -1.86 17.39
CA GLY A 53 14.48 -1.11 18.64
C GLY A 53 13.09 -1.20 19.27
N GLN A 54 12.61 -0.09 19.82
CA GLN A 54 11.25 0.00 20.36
C GLN A 54 10.27 0.29 19.22
N ALA A 55 9.48 -0.71 18.85
CA ALA A 55 8.48 -0.57 17.81
C ALA A 55 7.34 0.37 18.26
N GLY A 56 7.02 1.37 17.45
CA GLY A 56 5.81 2.15 17.59
C GLY A 56 4.58 1.41 17.07
N ILE A 57 3.37 1.90 17.37
CA ILE A 57 2.11 1.28 16.97
C ILE A 57 2.06 1.04 15.44
N TRP A 58 2.48 2.02 14.63
CA TRP A 58 2.46 1.90 13.17
C TRP A 58 3.30 0.73 12.63
N GLN A 59 4.41 0.38 13.30
CA GLN A 59 5.24 -0.76 12.91
C GLN A 59 4.54 -2.09 13.20
N HIS A 60 3.79 -2.17 14.30
CA HIS A 60 2.95 -3.33 14.61
C HIS A 60 1.85 -3.51 13.57
N LEU A 61 1.16 -2.43 13.16
CA LEU A 61 0.15 -2.48 12.11
C LEU A 61 0.72 -3.06 10.81
N ILE A 62 1.88 -2.57 10.36
CA ILE A 62 2.55 -3.09 9.15
C ILE A 62 2.90 -4.58 9.28
N VAL A 63 3.39 -5.01 10.44
CA VAL A 63 3.69 -6.44 10.68
C VAL A 63 2.40 -7.28 10.63
N ASN A 64 1.32 -6.80 11.22
CA ASN A 64 0.02 -7.48 11.18
C ASN A 64 -0.54 -7.57 9.76
N ASP A 65 -0.46 -6.48 9.00
CA ASP A 65 -0.86 -6.46 7.59
C ASP A 65 -0.06 -7.50 6.78
N LEU A 66 1.27 -7.52 6.95
CA LEU A 66 2.15 -8.46 6.26
C LEU A 66 1.87 -9.91 6.66
N ARG A 67 1.69 -10.17 7.95
CA ARG A 67 1.33 -11.50 8.46
C ARG A 67 0.02 -11.98 7.86
N THR A 68 -1.01 -11.13 7.84
CA THR A 68 -2.31 -11.44 7.27
C THR A 68 -2.19 -11.77 5.77
N VAL A 69 -1.47 -10.95 5.02
CA VAL A 69 -1.19 -11.22 3.59
C VAL A 69 -0.51 -12.57 3.39
N ASN A 70 0.54 -12.87 4.16
CA ASN A 70 1.29 -14.11 4.05
C ASN A 70 0.50 -15.36 4.50
N THR A 71 -0.57 -15.19 5.27
CA THR A 71 -1.50 -16.28 5.61
C THR A 71 -2.32 -16.73 4.39
N HIS A 72 -2.62 -15.78 3.47
CA HIS A 72 -3.51 -16.04 2.32
C HIS A 72 -2.79 -16.22 0.99
N PHE A 73 -1.55 -15.73 0.87
CA PHE A 73 -0.82 -15.75 -0.40
C PHE A 73 0.56 -16.38 -0.25
N ASN A 74 0.80 -17.43 -1.03
CA ASN A 74 2.15 -18.00 -1.19
C ASN A 74 2.90 -17.19 -2.24
N LYS A 75 4.02 -16.57 -1.87
CA LYS A 75 4.81 -15.69 -2.74
C LYS A 75 5.27 -16.38 -4.02
N ARG A 76 5.78 -17.61 -3.92
CA ARG A 76 6.28 -18.36 -5.09
C ARG A 76 5.18 -18.54 -6.14
N GLU A 77 3.98 -18.91 -5.71
CA GLU A 77 2.85 -19.09 -6.61
C GLU A 77 2.43 -17.77 -7.26
N GLN A 78 2.37 -16.68 -6.48
CA GLN A 78 1.95 -15.38 -6.99
C GLN A 78 2.97 -14.79 -7.96
N ILE A 79 4.27 -14.88 -7.65
CA ILE A 79 5.32 -14.44 -8.56
C ILE A 79 5.34 -15.30 -9.82
N HIS A 80 5.15 -16.61 -9.73
CA HIS A 80 5.07 -17.47 -10.90
C HIS A 80 3.94 -17.05 -11.86
N LYS A 81 2.78 -16.73 -11.32
CA LYS A 81 1.61 -16.28 -12.10
C LYS A 81 1.77 -14.88 -12.69
N ASN A 82 2.47 -13.99 -11.99
CA ASN A 82 2.48 -12.55 -12.26
C ASN A 82 3.92 -11.96 -12.32
N ALA A 83 4.91 -12.72 -12.77
CA ALA A 83 6.32 -12.33 -12.74
C ALA A 83 6.61 -10.95 -13.37
N CYS A 84 5.95 -10.64 -14.50
CA CYS A 84 6.10 -9.35 -15.18
C CYS A 84 5.62 -8.15 -14.36
N LYS A 85 4.69 -8.37 -13.42
CA LYS A 85 4.20 -7.32 -12.52
C LYS A 85 5.18 -7.05 -11.38
N TYR A 86 5.71 -8.09 -10.73
CA TYR A 86 6.64 -7.96 -9.59
C TYR A 86 8.05 -7.54 -10.01
N ARG A 87 8.44 -7.86 -11.25
CA ARG A 87 9.77 -7.54 -11.83
C ARG A 87 9.67 -6.60 -13.02
N SER A 88 8.69 -5.70 -13.00
CA SER A 88 8.50 -4.74 -14.07
C SER A 88 9.73 -3.84 -14.24
N SER A 89 10.06 -3.52 -15.48
CA SER A 89 11.16 -2.60 -15.82
C SER A 89 10.93 -1.18 -15.26
N VAL A 90 9.69 -0.81 -15.01
CA VAL A 90 9.34 0.51 -14.42
C VAL A 90 9.93 0.72 -13.03
N TYR A 91 10.23 -0.35 -12.27
CA TYR A 91 10.82 -0.24 -10.93
C TYR A 91 12.32 0.01 -10.92
N GLY A 92 12.97 -0.14 -12.07
CA GLY A 92 14.41 -0.02 -12.22
C GLY A 92 15.20 -1.24 -11.72
N ILE A 93 16.49 -1.26 -12.05
CA ILE A 93 17.36 -2.43 -11.85
C ILE A 93 17.51 -2.77 -10.36
N LYS A 94 17.70 -1.76 -9.49
CA LYS A 94 17.94 -1.98 -8.05
C LYS A 94 16.76 -2.68 -7.38
N ALA A 95 15.53 -2.23 -7.66
CA ALA A 95 14.32 -2.84 -7.11
C ALA A 95 14.14 -4.27 -7.61
N ASN A 96 14.40 -4.52 -8.89
CA ASN A 96 14.29 -5.86 -9.47
C ASN A 96 15.34 -6.84 -8.90
N ILE A 97 16.59 -6.41 -8.69
CA ILE A 97 17.60 -7.23 -8.01
C ILE A 97 17.17 -7.56 -6.58
N ARG A 98 16.66 -6.59 -5.83
CA ARG A 98 16.15 -6.80 -4.46
C ARG A 98 15.01 -7.81 -4.44
N THR A 99 14.02 -7.68 -5.34
CA THR A 99 12.89 -8.62 -5.46
C THR A 99 13.37 -10.04 -5.79
N LEU A 100 14.34 -10.19 -6.72
CA LEU A 100 14.93 -11.49 -7.05
C LEU A 100 15.69 -12.11 -5.87
N ALA A 101 16.44 -11.31 -5.12
CA ALA A 101 17.12 -11.77 -3.91
C ALA A 101 16.13 -12.21 -2.84
N ALA A 102 15.08 -11.42 -2.59
CA ALA A 102 14.01 -11.74 -1.64
C ALA A 102 13.26 -13.02 -2.04
N GLU A 103 12.98 -13.22 -3.32
CA GLU A 103 12.35 -14.43 -3.85
C GLU A 103 13.22 -15.68 -3.62
N LYS A 104 14.53 -15.55 -3.85
CA LYS A 104 15.47 -16.66 -3.68
C LYS A 104 15.69 -17.05 -2.22
N LEU A 105 15.77 -16.05 -1.34
CA LEU A 105 16.06 -16.26 0.09
C LEU A 105 14.81 -16.61 0.91
N PHE A 106 13.66 -16.07 0.54
CA PHE A 106 12.38 -16.22 1.23
C PHE A 106 11.27 -16.53 0.23
N PRO A 107 11.24 -17.74 -0.36
CA PRO A 107 10.35 -18.04 -1.49
C PRO A 107 8.88 -18.14 -1.11
N GLU A 108 8.54 -18.42 0.14
CA GLU A 108 7.17 -18.69 0.55
C GLU A 108 6.42 -17.43 1.00
N ASN A 109 7.14 -16.44 1.60
CA ASN A 109 6.55 -15.28 2.22
C ASN A 109 7.06 -13.98 1.60
N PHE A 110 6.15 -13.03 1.40
CA PHE A 110 6.52 -11.65 1.09
C PHE A 110 7.21 -11.02 2.31
N LEU A 111 8.22 -10.19 2.07
CA LEU A 111 8.95 -9.45 3.11
C LEU A 111 8.40 -8.06 3.35
N GLY A 112 7.45 -7.62 2.53
CA GLY A 112 6.80 -6.33 2.57
C GLY A 112 6.76 -5.64 1.22
N PHE A 113 5.95 -4.61 1.14
CA PHE A 113 5.82 -3.74 -0.03
C PHE A 113 5.99 -2.29 0.37
N GLN A 114 6.06 -1.41 -0.60
CA GLN A 114 6.25 0.00 -0.34
C GLN A 114 5.02 0.60 0.37
N ASN A 115 5.26 1.27 1.49
CA ASN A 115 4.27 2.09 2.19
C ASN A 115 4.54 3.55 1.90
N LEU A 116 3.88 4.08 0.91
CA LEU A 116 3.93 5.51 0.63
C LEU A 116 2.78 6.20 1.36
N HIS A 117 3.09 7.31 2.03
CA HIS A 117 2.07 8.23 2.54
C HIS A 117 1.60 9.11 1.38
N ALA A 118 0.82 8.50 0.50
CA ALA A 118 0.38 9.07 -0.77
C ALA A 118 -1.04 8.57 -1.07
N PRO A 119 -1.78 9.22 -1.99
CA PRO A 119 -3.06 8.71 -2.44
C PRO A 119 -2.92 7.28 -2.97
N ALA A 120 -3.77 6.40 -2.52
CA ALA A 120 -3.76 4.99 -2.89
C ALA A 120 -5.03 4.59 -3.64
N ALA A 121 -4.86 3.89 -4.75
CA ALA A 121 -5.95 3.34 -5.55
C ALA A 121 -6.39 1.98 -5.02
N PHE A 122 -7.68 1.79 -4.87
CA PHE A 122 -8.28 0.58 -4.32
C PHE A 122 -9.45 0.08 -5.16
N LEU A 123 -9.67 -1.24 -5.06
CA LEU A 123 -10.90 -1.90 -5.48
C LEU A 123 -11.78 -2.14 -4.25
N LYS A 124 -13.06 -1.80 -4.33
CA LYS A 124 -14.05 -2.08 -3.28
C LYS A 124 -14.12 -3.57 -2.98
N SER A 125 -14.10 -4.41 -4.01
CA SER A 125 -14.09 -5.86 -3.92
C SER A 125 -12.92 -6.43 -3.12
N THR A 126 -11.77 -5.75 -3.09
CA THR A 126 -10.63 -6.14 -2.23
C THR A 126 -10.99 -6.06 -0.74
N PHE A 127 -11.65 -4.98 -0.32
CA PHE A 127 -12.09 -4.84 1.07
C PHE A 127 -13.16 -5.88 1.42
N GLU A 128 -14.11 -6.12 0.52
CA GLU A 128 -15.14 -7.15 0.70
C GLU A 128 -14.52 -8.55 0.82
N GLU A 129 -13.49 -8.85 0.03
CA GLU A 129 -12.75 -10.11 0.12
C GLU A 129 -12.05 -10.26 1.47
N ILE A 130 -11.32 -9.23 1.93
CA ILE A 130 -10.61 -9.25 3.22
C ILE A 130 -11.63 -9.45 4.35
N TRP A 131 -12.75 -8.73 4.35
CA TRP A 131 -13.81 -8.89 5.34
C TRP A 131 -14.40 -10.29 5.37
N ARG A 132 -14.52 -10.93 4.21
CA ARG A 132 -15.01 -12.31 4.12
C ARG A 132 -14.01 -13.34 4.65
N LYS A 133 -12.71 -13.06 4.49
CA LYS A 133 -11.63 -13.98 4.88
C LYS A 133 -11.15 -13.79 6.31
N GLU A 134 -11.17 -12.57 6.81
CA GLU A 134 -10.66 -12.15 8.12
C GLU A 134 -11.72 -11.37 8.94
N PRO A 135 -12.94 -11.91 9.09
CA PRO A 135 -14.03 -11.17 9.74
C PRO A 135 -13.72 -10.84 11.21
N GLU A 136 -13.10 -11.76 11.94
CA GLU A 136 -12.77 -11.58 13.36
C GLU A 136 -11.72 -10.49 13.55
N LEU A 137 -10.63 -10.54 12.78
CA LEU A 137 -9.56 -9.55 12.81
C LEU A 137 -10.09 -8.14 12.52
N LEU A 138 -10.90 -8.00 11.46
CA LEU A 138 -11.44 -6.70 11.07
C LEU A 138 -12.52 -6.20 12.03
N HIS A 139 -13.28 -7.12 12.62
CA HIS A 139 -14.27 -6.77 13.63
C HIS A 139 -13.58 -6.24 14.90
N GLU A 140 -12.55 -6.92 15.40
CA GLU A 140 -11.77 -6.46 16.55
C GLU A 140 -11.11 -5.10 16.26
N THR A 141 -10.40 -4.96 15.14
CA THR A 141 -9.82 -3.69 14.70
C THR A 141 -10.86 -2.56 14.66
N SER A 142 -12.10 -2.86 14.24
CA SER A 142 -13.17 -1.85 14.12
C SER A 142 -13.76 -1.39 15.46
N LYS A 143 -13.61 -2.17 16.53
CA LYS A 143 -14.08 -1.80 17.88
C LYS A 143 -13.19 -0.75 18.56
N HIS A 144 -11.94 -0.66 18.18
CA HIS A 144 -10.99 0.21 18.86
C HIS A 144 -11.18 1.68 18.45
N HIS A 145 -11.37 2.56 19.43
CA HIS A 145 -11.41 4.01 19.23
C HIS A 145 -10.04 4.57 18.84
N PHE A 146 -8.98 4.03 19.42
CA PHE A 146 -7.59 4.34 19.10
C PHE A 146 -6.90 3.09 18.61
N ARG A 147 -5.92 3.25 17.72
CA ARG A 147 -5.12 2.14 17.20
C ARG A 147 -4.37 1.42 18.30
N THR A 148 -4.39 0.09 18.25
CA THR A 148 -3.64 -0.80 19.15
C THR A 148 -2.57 -1.55 18.36
N SER A 149 -1.69 -2.25 19.05
CA SER A 149 -0.64 -3.06 18.43
C SER A 149 -1.17 -4.26 17.66
N ASP A 150 -2.43 -4.63 17.84
CA ASP A 150 -3.03 -5.81 17.23
C ASP A 150 -3.90 -5.48 16.01
N ASP A 151 -4.08 -4.19 15.73
CA ASP A 151 -4.90 -3.73 14.62
C ASP A 151 -4.21 -3.92 13.26
N VAL A 152 -5.01 -3.79 12.22
CA VAL A 152 -4.60 -3.63 10.82
C VAL A 152 -5.13 -2.30 10.27
N ASN A 153 -4.64 -1.88 9.11
CA ASN A 153 -5.05 -0.63 8.49
C ASN A 153 -5.21 -0.74 6.96
N GLN A 154 -5.39 0.39 6.26
CA GLN A 154 -5.60 0.42 4.82
C GLN A 154 -4.47 -0.19 4.00
N TRP A 155 -3.25 -0.28 4.54
CA TRP A 155 -2.14 -0.94 3.84
C TRP A 155 -2.35 -2.45 3.71
N LEU A 156 -3.14 -3.07 4.58
CA LEU A 156 -3.57 -4.45 4.38
C LEU A 156 -4.26 -4.60 3.01
N ALA A 157 -5.18 -3.71 2.66
CA ALA A 157 -5.88 -3.76 1.37
C ALA A 157 -4.92 -3.49 0.20
N LEU A 158 -4.00 -2.52 0.32
CA LEU A 158 -2.99 -2.25 -0.68
C LEU A 158 -2.09 -3.46 -0.93
N TRP A 159 -1.59 -4.07 0.14
CA TRP A 159 -0.69 -5.22 0.05
C TRP A 159 -1.41 -6.49 -0.40
N TRP A 160 -2.69 -6.60 -0.07
CA TRP A 160 -3.56 -7.67 -0.59
C TRP A 160 -3.68 -7.61 -2.10
N GLN A 161 -3.96 -6.42 -2.65
CA GLN A 161 -3.99 -6.21 -4.10
C GLN A 161 -2.65 -6.56 -4.76
N VAL A 162 -1.55 -6.15 -4.15
CA VAL A 162 -0.22 -6.48 -4.66
C VAL A 162 0.03 -7.99 -4.57
N ALA A 163 -0.18 -8.60 -3.42
CA ALA A 163 0.08 -10.02 -3.21
C ALA A 163 -0.79 -10.94 -4.08
N SER A 164 -2.04 -10.56 -4.35
CA SER A 164 -2.93 -11.29 -5.28
C SER A 164 -2.59 -11.09 -6.76
N GLY A 165 -1.74 -10.11 -7.09
CA GLY A 165 -1.45 -9.71 -8.46
C GLY A 165 -2.53 -8.80 -9.08
N ALA A 166 -3.48 -8.30 -8.29
CA ALA A 166 -4.56 -7.40 -8.71
C ALA A 166 -4.07 -5.94 -8.77
N PHE A 167 -3.02 -5.67 -9.52
CA PHE A 167 -2.46 -4.34 -9.71
C PHE A 167 -1.78 -4.16 -11.06
N THR A 168 -1.58 -2.90 -11.46
CA THR A 168 -0.75 -2.52 -12.61
C THR A 168 0.53 -1.86 -12.10
N PRO A 169 1.72 -2.34 -12.57
CA PRO A 169 3.02 -1.80 -12.16
C PRO A 169 3.18 -0.31 -12.48
N ARG A 170 3.48 0.51 -11.47
CA ARG A 170 3.76 1.93 -11.63
C ARG A 170 4.71 2.44 -10.54
N LEU A 171 5.54 3.42 -10.89
CA LEU A 171 6.19 4.26 -9.88
C LEU A 171 5.17 5.27 -9.34
N VAL A 172 5.13 5.40 -8.03
CA VAL A 172 4.37 6.47 -7.38
C VAL A 172 5.32 7.64 -7.19
N ASP A 173 4.99 8.75 -7.85
CA ASP A 173 5.75 9.99 -7.76
C ASP A 173 5.13 10.83 -6.63
N ASN A 174 5.80 10.84 -5.50
CA ASN A 174 5.37 11.59 -4.32
C ASN A 174 6.58 12.17 -3.57
N VAL A 175 6.32 13.24 -2.84
CA VAL A 175 7.26 13.84 -1.90
C VAL A 175 6.63 13.78 -0.51
N VAL A 176 7.33 13.18 0.45
CA VAL A 176 6.93 13.19 1.85
C VAL A 176 7.83 14.14 2.61
N MET A 177 7.24 15.11 3.30
CA MET A 177 7.96 16.09 4.10
C MET A 177 7.35 16.19 5.50
N GLY A 178 8.21 16.17 6.53
CA GLY A 178 7.82 16.67 7.84
C GLY A 178 7.70 18.20 7.77
N VAL A 179 6.62 18.74 8.29
CA VAL A 179 6.40 20.20 8.33
C VAL A 179 6.68 20.70 9.72
N ASP A 180 7.71 21.52 9.86
CA ASP A 180 8.04 22.31 11.04
C ASP A 180 8.44 23.72 10.60
N ASP A 181 8.68 24.60 11.55
CA ASP A 181 9.01 26.00 11.24
C ASP A 181 10.27 26.15 10.37
N SER A 182 11.18 25.16 10.38
CA SER A 182 12.41 25.17 9.58
C SER A 182 12.21 24.65 8.15
N THR A 183 11.14 23.90 7.89
CA THR A 183 10.89 23.24 6.60
C THR A 183 9.85 23.96 5.74
N ILE A 184 9.12 24.94 6.29
CA ILE A 184 8.05 25.67 5.58
C ILE A 184 8.55 26.35 4.30
N GLU A 185 9.69 27.02 4.31
CA GLU A 185 10.24 27.68 3.10
C GLU A 185 10.59 26.66 2.00
N GLY A 186 11.13 25.50 2.41
CA GLY A 186 11.41 24.39 1.51
C GLY A 186 10.14 23.83 0.87
N LEU A 187 9.07 23.67 1.66
CA LEU A 187 7.77 23.21 1.20
C LEU A 187 7.17 24.19 0.17
N CYS A 188 7.16 25.50 0.47
CA CYS A 188 6.70 26.53 -0.46
C CYS A 188 7.46 26.48 -1.79
N SER A 189 8.78 26.27 -1.74
CA SER A 189 9.61 26.15 -2.94
C SER A 189 9.28 24.91 -3.77
N ILE A 190 8.96 23.79 -3.14
CA ILE A 190 8.55 22.55 -3.82
C ILE A 190 7.18 22.74 -4.46
N ILE A 191 6.20 23.28 -3.73
CA ILE A 191 4.86 23.57 -4.25
C ILE A 191 4.96 24.50 -5.46
N ALA A 192 5.72 25.59 -5.37
CA ALA A 192 5.90 26.55 -6.46
C ALA A 192 6.50 25.89 -7.73
N ARG A 193 7.40 24.91 -7.59
CA ARG A 193 8.01 24.20 -8.73
C ARG A 193 7.08 23.16 -9.36
N GLN A 194 6.15 22.60 -8.60
CA GLN A 194 5.25 21.55 -9.07
C GLN A 194 3.94 22.13 -9.68
N CYS A 195 3.59 23.36 -9.35
CA CYS A 195 2.38 24.04 -9.86
C CYS A 195 2.60 24.79 -11.18
N HIS A 196 3.78 24.73 -11.76
CA HIS A 196 4.12 25.26 -13.08
C HIS A 196 4.44 24.11 -14.05
#